data_9bfb04227eed1030648715873a7db11b
#
_entry.id   9bfb04227eed1030648715873a7db11b
#
_cell.length_a   1.000
_cell.length_b   1.000
_cell.length_c   1.000
_cell.angle_alpha   90.00
_cell.angle_beta   90.00
_cell.angle_gamma   90.00
#
_symmetry.space_group_name_H-M   'P 1'
#
loop_
_entity.id
_entity.type
_entity.pdbx_description
1 polymer ?
#
loop_
_entity_poly.entity_id
_entity_poly.type
_entity_poly.pdbx_seq_one_letter_code
_entity_poly.pdbx_strand_id
1 'polypeptide(L)'
;MTDNTYHRAYVFVLDPTPTQLQQFESHAGGARFAYNHMLGLVKATLDQRAAEKTYGVPEDQLTPSLSWSHYALRKMWNTRKDAAAPWWSENSKEAYSNALAGLASGLKNWNASRKGIRKGTPVSFPTFHGKKSKKSFSFTTGVIRLEPSRHHVTLPKIGTIHVMESTRRLYRLVERGDARLLRATVSEHRGRWQVSLLAELPQPQPRADKGRVVGVDVGCKDWIVAATSDGTEVMRVPVPGQLEELDKTKRRLQRRNHNRQAPDKSTGQKASKRWLKAQRRINRCDWRMAAVREDILHKVTTELAERFDTVVIEDLNVQGMMTRGGAYKKGLNRSVARAGMSASRTMIGYKANNTVMANRWFPSSKTCSSCGSVKAKLTLGERTYVCDQPACGHVMDRDVNAAVNLAKYGELSITAGSPLVAGRGASDQTEPPAGGKAQGVEASTLTSGSVSLATAASNQLSLFDG
;
A
#
# COMPACT_ATOMS: atom_id res chain seq x y z
N MET A 1 26.50 6.10 18.42
CA MET A 1 26.51 6.44 16.97
C MET A 1 25.14 6.06 16.45
N THR A 2 24.27 7.02 16.22
CA THR A 2 22.96 6.76 15.61
C THR A 2 23.20 6.30 14.18
N ASP A 3 22.88 5.04 13.87
CA ASP A 3 22.98 4.50 12.51
C ASP A 3 22.14 5.37 11.57
N ASN A 4 22.85 6.18 10.77
CA ASN A 4 22.24 7.08 9.79
C ASN A 4 21.82 6.27 8.55
N THR A 5 20.92 5.29 8.76
CA THR A 5 20.41 4.39 7.72
C THR A 5 18.89 4.48 7.60
N TYR A 6 18.36 4.12 6.41
CA TYR A 6 16.93 3.97 6.18
C TYR A 6 16.62 2.66 5.47
N HIS A 7 15.39 2.20 5.61
CA HIS A 7 14.94 0.98 4.99
C HIS A 7 14.13 1.25 3.71
N ARG A 8 14.46 0.51 2.65
CA ARG A 8 13.72 0.57 1.39
C ARG A 8 13.37 -0.82 0.89
N ALA A 9 12.13 -0.99 0.43
CA ALA A 9 11.70 -2.21 -0.21
C ALA A 9 11.81 -2.11 -1.74
N TYR A 10 12.35 -3.16 -2.34
CA TYR A 10 12.41 -3.35 -3.78
C TYR A 10 11.53 -4.53 -4.15
N VAL A 11 10.56 -4.31 -5.03
CA VAL A 11 9.58 -5.34 -5.42
C VAL A 11 9.87 -5.81 -6.83
N PHE A 12 9.94 -7.13 -7.01
CA PHE A 12 10.17 -7.77 -8.30
C PHE A 12 9.10 -8.85 -8.54
N VAL A 13 8.59 -8.94 -9.77
CA VAL A 13 7.66 -10.00 -10.16
C VAL A 13 8.46 -11.27 -10.42
N LEU A 14 8.05 -12.36 -9.77
CA LEU A 14 8.66 -13.67 -9.92
C LEU A 14 8.08 -14.44 -11.11
N ASP A 15 8.94 -15.17 -11.81
CA ASP A 15 8.58 -16.12 -12.85
C ASP A 15 9.00 -17.54 -12.41
N PRO A 16 8.24 -18.16 -11.48
CA PRO A 16 8.61 -19.44 -10.90
C PRO A 16 8.35 -20.60 -11.86
N THR A 17 9.21 -21.59 -11.83
CA THR A 17 8.95 -22.89 -12.43
C THR A 17 7.76 -23.59 -11.76
N PRO A 18 7.15 -24.62 -12.37
CA PRO A 18 6.06 -25.38 -11.73
C PRO A 18 6.43 -25.94 -10.34
N THR A 19 7.66 -26.44 -10.18
CA THR A 19 8.16 -26.93 -8.88
C THR A 19 8.29 -25.82 -7.86
N GLN A 20 8.85 -24.68 -8.23
CA GLN A 20 8.95 -23.50 -7.33
C GLN A 20 7.57 -22.96 -6.97
N LEU A 21 6.62 -23.00 -7.89
CA LEU A 21 5.24 -22.62 -7.61
C LEU A 21 4.61 -23.50 -6.53
N GLN A 22 4.84 -24.83 -6.59
CA GLN A 22 4.39 -25.75 -5.54
C GLN A 22 5.05 -25.43 -4.19
N GLN A 23 6.35 -25.12 -4.19
CA GLN A 23 7.07 -24.72 -2.98
C GLN A 23 6.50 -23.40 -2.40
N PHE A 24 6.14 -22.40 -3.23
CA PHE A 24 5.49 -21.18 -2.76
C PHE A 24 4.15 -21.47 -2.10
N GLU A 25 3.34 -22.33 -2.73
CA GLU A 25 2.04 -22.75 -2.18
C GLU A 25 2.21 -23.49 -0.85
N SER A 26 3.20 -24.38 -0.74
CA SER A 26 3.52 -25.11 0.48
C SER A 26 3.95 -24.16 1.60
N HIS A 27 4.90 -23.26 1.36
CA HIS A 27 5.37 -22.28 2.34
C HIS A 27 4.24 -21.37 2.83
N ALA A 28 3.41 -20.85 1.90
CA ALA A 28 2.26 -20.01 2.26
C ALA A 28 1.19 -20.79 3.03
N GLY A 29 0.98 -22.06 2.65
CA GLY A 29 0.09 -22.99 3.35
C GLY A 29 0.55 -23.27 4.78
N GLY A 30 1.83 -23.59 4.93
CA GLY A 30 2.45 -23.83 6.24
C GLY A 30 2.42 -22.63 7.16
N ALA A 31 2.77 -21.44 6.63
CA ALA A 31 2.68 -20.20 7.37
C ALA A 31 1.25 -19.93 7.90
N ARG A 32 0.24 -20.12 7.05
CA ARG A 32 -1.17 -20.00 7.41
C ARG A 32 -1.57 -21.04 8.46
N PHE A 33 -1.12 -22.28 8.32
CA PHE A 33 -1.43 -23.35 9.27
C PHE A 33 -0.89 -23.00 10.65
N ALA A 34 0.38 -22.65 10.78
CA ALA A 34 0.98 -22.26 12.06
C ALA A 34 0.28 -21.07 12.71
N TYR A 35 -0.05 -20.04 11.92
CA TYR A 35 -0.83 -18.89 12.39
C TYR A 35 -2.18 -19.34 12.97
N ASN A 36 -2.95 -20.14 12.22
CA ASN A 36 -4.27 -20.59 12.64
C ASN A 36 -4.21 -21.53 13.86
N HIS A 37 -3.26 -22.45 13.87
CA HIS A 37 -3.08 -23.37 14.98
C HIS A 37 -2.81 -22.62 16.29
N MET A 38 -1.87 -21.67 16.27
CA MET A 38 -1.54 -20.87 17.44
C MET A 38 -2.65 -19.88 17.83
N LEU A 39 -3.37 -19.32 16.87
CA LEU A 39 -4.55 -18.51 17.16
C LEU A 39 -5.66 -19.33 17.83
N GLY A 40 -5.85 -20.58 17.38
CA GLY A 40 -6.78 -21.51 18.00
C GLY A 40 -6.46 -21.76 19.47
N LEU A 41 -5.20 -22.01 19.81
CA LEU A 41 -4.74 -22.19 21.19
C LEU A 41 -4.95 -20.93 22.04
N VAL A 42 -4.59 -19.76 21.51
CA VAL A 42 -4.83 -18.48 22.22
C VAL A 42 -6.32 -18.29 22.49
N LYS A 43 -7.17 -18.55 21.49
CA LYS A 43 -8.63 -18.45 21.64
C LYS A 43 -9.15 -19.42 22.69
N ALA A 44 -8.79 -20.69 22.60
CA ALA A 44 -9.23 -21.72 23.55
C ALA A 44 -8.86 -21.36 25.00
N THR A 45 -7.63 -20.87 25.22
CA THR A 45 -7.21 -20.44 26.57
C THR A 45 -8.01 -19.22 27.06
N LEU A 46 -8.31 -18.25 26.19
CA LEU A 46 -9.12 -17.10 26.58
C LEU A 46 -10.57 -17.49 26.89
N ASP A 47 -11.15 -18.36 26.09
CA ASP A 47 -12.53 -18.86 26.26
C ASP A 47 -12.63 -19.69 27.55
N GLN A 48 -11.62 -20.56 27.83
CA GLN A 48 -11.54 -21.35 29.04
C GLN A 48 -11.47 -20.46 30.29
N ARG A 49 -10.56 -19.49 30.33
CA ARG A 49 -10.45 -18.55 31.46
C ARG A 49 -11.72 -17.72 31.66
N ALA A 50 -12.39 -17.36 30.58
CA ALA A 50 -13.67 -16.65 30.65
C ALA A 50 -14.76 -17.54 31.30
N ALA A 51 -14.84 -18.80 30.90
CA ALA A 51 -15.76 -19.78 31.50
C ALA A 51 -15.46 -20.02 32.99
N GLU A 52 -14.19 -20.24 33.33
CA GLU A 52 -13.76 -20.42 34.73
C GLU A 52 -14.16 -19.25 35.63
N LYS A 53 -13.98 -18.01 35.14
CA LYS A 53 -14.44 -16.79 35.84
C LYS A 53 -15.95 -16.77 36.05
N THR A 54 -16.72 -17.23 35.08
CA THR A 54 -18.19 -17.30 35.16
C THR A 54 -18.62 -18.28 36.25
N TYR A 55 -17.83 -19.33 36.48
CA TYR A 55 -18.05 -20.31 37.58
C TYR A 55 -17.45 -19.88 38.92
N GLY A 56 -16.92 -18.66 39.05
CA GLY A 56 -16.36 -18.12 40.27
C GLY A 56 -15.00 -18.67 40.66
N VAL A 57 -14.25 -19.28 39.74
CA VAL A 57 -12.88 -19.76 39.99
C VAL A 57 -11.97 -18.58 40.33
N PRO A 58 -11.23 -18.64 41.48
CA PRO A 58 -10.30 -17.59 41.88
C PRO A 58 -9.22 -17.30 40.82
N GLU A 59 -8.71 -16.06 40.76
CA GLU A 59 -7.76 -15.62 39.71
C GLU A 59 -6.46 -16.45 39.72
N ASP A 60 -5.99 -16.90 40.89
CA ASP A 60 -4.80 -17.73 41.10
C ASP A 60 -4.98 -19.21 40.66
N GLN A 61 -6.23 -19.68 40.58
CA GLN A 61 -6.58 -21.02 40.12
C GLN A 61 -7.02 -21.12 38.69
N LEU A 62 -7.12 -19.97 37.97
CA LEU A 62 -7.49 -19.98 36.58
C LEU A 62 -6.42 -20.65 35.69
N THR A 63 -6.87 -21.28 34.62
CA THR A 63 -5.96 -21.77 33.57
C THR A 63 -4.86 -20.75 33.30
N PRO A 64 -3.56 -21.14 33.30
CA PRO A 64 -2.46 -20.23 33.10
C PRO A 64 -2.61 -19.41 31.80
N SER A 65 -2.39 -18.09 31.87
CA SER A 65 -2.47 -17.23 30.69
C SER A 65 -1.31 -17.51 29.74
N LEU A 66 -1.59 -17.51 28.44
CA LEU A 66 -0.55 -17.62 27.40
C LEU A 66 0.11 -16.27 27.14
N SER A 67 1.43 -16.26 27.07
CA SER A 67 2.16 -15.11 26.57
C SER A 67 1.98 -14.99 25.04
N TRP A 68 1.58 -13.81 24.56
CA TRP A 68 1.38 -13.51 23.13
C TRP A 68 2.63 -12.91 22.46
N SER A 69 3.78 -12.96 23.14
CA SER A 69 5.02 -12.52 22.52
C SER A 69 5.39 -13.45 21.36
N HIS A 70 6.06 -12.89 20.33
CA HIS A 70 6.54 -13.69 19.20
C HIS A 70 7.39 -14.88 19.66
N TYR A 71 8.27 -14.65 20.65
CA TYR A 71 9.12 -15.70 21.21
C TYR A 71 8.30 -16.83 21.84
N ALA A 72 7.32 -16.50 22.67
CA ALA A 72 6.47 -17.50 23.35
C ALA A 72 5.64 -18.30 22.34
N LEU A 73 5.00 -17.64 21.38
CA LEU A 73 4.24 -18.31 20.32
C LEU A 73 5.12 -19.24 19.48
N ARG A 74 6.35 -18.83 19.17
CA ARG A 74 7.32 -19.66 18.44
C ARG A 74 7.79 -20.85 19.28
N LYS A 75 8.04 -20.66 20.58
CA LYS A 75 8.39 -21.76 21.49
C LYS A 75 7.27 -22.80 21.57
N MET A 76 6.03 -22.36 21.76
CA MET A 76 4.85 -23.25 21.78
C MET A 76 4.63 -23.98 20.45
N TRP A 77 4.83 -23.31 19.31
CA TRP A 77 4.80 -23.94 17.99
C TRP A 77 5.85 -25.05 17.89
N ASN A 78 7.09 -24.76 18.27
CA ASN A 78 8.20 -25.73 18.17
C ASN A 78 7.98 -26.99 18.97
N THR A 79 7.27 -26.94 20.12
CA THR A 79 6.92 -28.12 20.93
C THR A 79 5.76 -28.92 20.33
N ARG A 80 4.96 -28.35 19.43
CA ARG A 80 3.75 -28.98 18.89
C ARG A 80 3.83 -29.31 17.40
N LYS A 81 4.78 -28.74 16.67
CA LYS A 81 4.84 -28.82 15.22
C LYS A 81 4.95 -30.24 14.67
N ASP A 82 5.70 -31.11 15.37
CA ASP A 82 5.92 -32.48 14.90
C ASP A 82 4.62 -33.30 14.92
N ALA A 83 3.78 -33.13 15.93
CA ALA A 83 2.47 -33.77 16.00
C ALA A 83 1.41 -33.06 15.15
N ALA A 84 1.41 -31.70 15.14
CA ALA A 84 0.37 -30.92 14.48
C ALA A 84 0.59 -30.79 12.95
N ALA A 85 1.82 -30.84 12.49
CA ALA A 85 2.21 -30.65 11.11
C ALA A 85 3.44 -31.50 10.74
N PRO A 86 3.33 -32.85 10.63
CA PRO A 86 4.48 -33.75 10.35
C PRO A 86 5.31 -33.33 9.14
N TRP A 87 4.70 -32.65 8.19
CA TRP A 87 5.28 -32.10 6.97
C TRP A 87 6.04 -30.76 7.15
N TRP A 88 6.12 -30.23 8.39
CA TRP A 88 6.68 -28.89 8.64
C TRP A 88 8.12 -28.73 8.11
N SER A 89 8.91 -29.80 8.07
CA SER A 89 10.32 -29.78 7.62
C SER A 89 10.48 -29.51 6.13
N GLU A 90 9.44 -29.71 5.32
CA GLU A 90 9.43 -29.41 3.89
C GLU A 90 9.59 -27.91 3.63
N ASN A 91 9.15 -27.07 4.56
CA ASN A 91 9.19 -25.62 4.44
C ASN A 91 10.30 -24.99 5.29
N SER A 92 10.64 -23.74 5.00
CA SER A 92 11.56 -22.98 5.84
C SER A 92 10.94 -22.66 7.19
N LYS A 93 11.71 -22.86 8.29
CA LYS A 93 11.33 -22.45 9.64
C LYS A 93 10.94 -20.95 9.74
N GLU A 94 11.49 -20.13 8.86
CA GLU A 94 11.22 -18.69 8.80
C GLU A 94 9.78 -18.39 8.38
N ALA A 95 9.19 -19.18 7.49
CA ALA A 95 7.80 -19.00 7.08
C ALA A 95 6.84 -19.10 8.27
N TYR A 96 7.06 -20.07 9.16
CA TYR A 96 6.29 -20.24 10.39
C TYR A 96 6.58 -19.12 11.38
N SER A 97 7.85 -18.82 11.65
CA SER A 97 8.27 -17.77 12.58
C SER A 97 7.66 -16.41 12.23
N ASN A 98 7.71 -16.03 10.94
CA ASN A 98 7.14 -14.76 10.49
C ASN A 98 5.60 -14.72 10.57
N ALA A 99 4.92 -15.84 10.34
CA ALA A 99 3.48 -15.94 10.53
C ALA A 99 3.09 -15.71 12.00
N LEU A 100 3.86 -16.29 12.94
CA LEU A 100 3.66 -16.11 14.37
C LEU A 100 4.01 -14.69 14.85
N ALA A 101 5.02 -14.04 14.26
CA ALA A 101 5.28 -12.62 14.50
C ALA A 101 4.10 -11.74 14.08
N GLY A 102 3.46 -12.08 12.94
CA GLY A 102 2.23 -11.44 12.49
C GLY A 102 1.07 -11.62 13.48
N LEU A 103 0.89 -12.82 14.02
CA LEU A 103 -0.11 -13.11 15.04
C LEU A 103 0.15 -12.30 16.32
N ALA A 104 1.39 -12.32 16.83
CA ALA A 104 1.78 -11.56 18.02
C ALA A 104 1.49 -10.06 17.86
N SER A 105 1.83 -9.50 16.69
CA SER A 105 1.53 -8.09 16.37
C SER A 105 0.04 -7.80 16.31
N GLY A 106 -0.75 -8.72 15.74
CA GLY A 106 -2.21 -8.61 15.69
C GLY A 106 -2.85 -8.60 17.08
N LEU A 107 -2.43 -9.52 17.95
CA LEU A 107 -2.89 -9.61 19.33
C LEU A 107 -2.49 -8.38 20.16
N LYS A 108 -1.24 -7.90 20.00
CA LYS A 108 -0.76 -6.67 20.63
C LYS A 108 -1.60 -5.46 20.22
N ASN A 109 -1.86 -5.29 18.92
CA ASN A 109 -2.65 -4.19 18.39
C ASN A 109 -4.11 -4.23 18.88
N TRP A 110 -4.72 -5.41 18.91
CA TRP A 110 -6.05 -5.60 19.46
C TRP A 110 -6.10 -5.22 20.94
N ASN A 111 -5.17 -5.72 21.75
CA ASN A 111 -5.13 -5.42 23.19
C ASN A 111 -4.91 -3.93 23.46
N ALA A 112 -4.00 -3.29 22.72
CA ALA A 112 -3.77 -1.84 22.80
C ALA A 112 -5.01 -1.04 22.36
N SER A 113 -5.73 -1.51 21.35
CA SER A 113 -6.99 -0.89 20.91
C SER A 113 -8.08 -1.00 21.97
N ARG A 114 -8.23 -2.19 22.58
CA ARG A 114 -9.19 -2.44 23.66
C ARG A 114 -8.93 -1.59 24.90
N LYS A 115 -7.65 -1.35 25.22
CA LYS A 115 -7.21 -0.51 26.35
C LYS A 115 -7.25 1.00 26.04
N GLY A 116 -7.66 1.43 24.84
CA GLY A 116 -7.66 2.83 24.44
C GLY A 116 -6.27 3.47 24.22
N ILE A 117 -5.20 2.67 24.31
CA ILE A 117 -3.81 3.15 24.15
C ILE A 117 -3.51 3.48 22.69
N ARG A 118 -4.11 2.73 21.75
CA ARG A 118 -3.88 2.89 20.32
C ARG A 118 -4.79 3.98 19.74
N LYS A 119 -4.20 4.99 19.11
CA LYS A 119 -4.93 6.01 18.32
C LYS A 119 -5.41 5.42 16.99
N GLY A 120 -6.53 5.91 16.47
CA GLY A 120 -7.12 5.51 15.18
C GLY A 120 -8.26 4.50 15.31
N THR A 121 -8.65 3.89 14.18
CA THR A 121 -9.79 2.97 14.11
C THR A 121 -9.62 1.76 15.03
N PRO A 122 -10.67 1.33 15.76
CA PRO A 122 -10.61 0.14 16.60
C PRO A 122 -10.17 -1.10 15.83
N VAL A 123 -9.33 -1.91 16.44
CA VAL A 123 -8.83 -3.16 15.86
C VAL A 123 -9.55 -4.33 16.49
N SER A 124 -10.19 -5.17 15.67
CA SER A 124 -10.84 -6.38 16.10
C SER A 124 -9.84 -7.49 16.46
N PHE A 125 -10.31 -8.50 17.19
CA PHE A 125 -9.51 -9.69 17.50
C PHE A 125 -9.05 -10.39 16.20
N PRO A 126 -7.82 -10.94 16.15
CA PRO A 126 -7.33 -11.67 14.99
C PRO A 126 -8.27 -12.79 14.55
N THR A 127 -8.43 -12.98 13.24
CA THR A 127 -9.31 -14.00 12.67
C THR A 127 -8.51 -15.10 11.98
N PHE A 128 -9.12 -16.30 11.85
CA PHE A 128 -8.52 -17.40 11.12
C PHE A 128 -8.34 -17.07 9.63
N HIS A 129 -7.21 -17.43 9.07
CA HIS A 129 -6.91 -17.27 7.66
C HIS A 129 -7.46 -18.44 6.83
N GLY A 130 -8.38 -18.19 5.92
CA GLY A 130 -8.92 -19.20 4.99
C GLY A 130 -7.97 -19.50 3.82
N LYS A 131 -8.30 -20.54 3.03
CA LYS A 131 -7.54 -20.89 1.80
C LYS A 131 -7.46 -19.76 0.76
N LYS A 132 -8.42 -18.84 0.78
CA LYS A 132 -8.50 -17.68 -0.13
C LYS A 132 -7.84 -16.42 0.45
N SER A 133 -7.31 -16.47 1.67
CA SER A 133 -6.55 -15.35 2.25
C SER A 133 -5.30 -15.08 1.43
N LYS A 134 -4.76 -13.87 1.55
CA LYS A 134 -3.50 -13.48 0.88
C LYS A 134 -2.40 -14.50 1.21
N LYS A 135 -1.83 -15.08 0.16
CA LYS A 135 -0.70 -16.01 0.30
C LYS A 135 0.57 -15.18 0.44
N SER A 136 1.28 -15.37 1.54
CA SER A 136 2.54 -14.68 1.81
C SER A 136 3.38 -15.45 2.82
N PHE A 137 4.69 -15.39 2.65
CA PHE A 137 5.69 -15.89 3.60
C PHE A 137 6.97 -15.05 3.46
N SER A 138 7.82 -15.09 4.48
CA SER A 138 9.03 -14.25 4.49
C SER A 138 10.23 -15.02 5.01
N PHE A 139 11.40 -14.56 4.59
CA PHE A 139 12.72 -14.98 5.07
C PHE A 139 13.42 -13.77 5.67
N THR A 140 14.01 -13.92 6.86
CA THR A 140 14.83 -12.92 7.55
C THR A 140 16.25 -13.42 7.79
N THR A 141 16.47 -14.71 7.64
CA THR A 141 17.76 -15.39 7.78
C THR A 141 17.98 -16.37 6.62
N GLY A 142 19.19 -16.86 6.50
CA GLY A 142 19.60 -17.74 5.41
C GLY A 142 20.07 -16.96 4.17
N VAL A 143 20.29 -17.68 3.10
CA VAL A 143 20.83 -17.10 1.88
C VAL A 143 19.74 -16.36 1.11
N ILE A 144 19.71 -15.04 1.24
CA ILE A 144 18.92 -14.13 0.42
C ILE A 144 19.92 -13.33 -0.40
N ARG A 145 20.00 -13.57 -1.71
CA ARG A 145 20.93 -12.83 -2.56
C ARG A 145 20.36 -12.55 -3.94
N LEU A 146 20.88 -11.51 -4.55
CA LEU A 146 20.70 -11.20 -5.95
C LEU A 146 21.81 -11.87 -6.76
N GLU A 147 21.48 -12.43 -7.91
CA GLU A 147 22.45 -13.10 -8.75
C GLU A 147 23.11 -12.13 -9.75
N PRO A 148 24.36 -12.40 -10.16
CA PRO A 148 25.09 -11.57 -11.14
C PRO A 148 24.37 -11.40 -12.49
N SER A 149 23.52 -12.37 -12.84
CA SER A 149 22.65 -12.30 -14.04
C SER A 149 21.70 -11.10 -14.06
N ARG A 150 21.49 -10.46 -12.90
CA ARG A 150 20.59 -9.30 -12.70
C ARG A 150 19.11 -9.57 -13.00
N HIS A 151 18.76 -10.83 -13.19
CA HIS A 151 17.39 -11.31 -13.42
C HIS A 151 17.05 -12.53 -12.55
N HIS A 152 17.81 -12.78 -11.49
CA HIS A 152 17.53 -13.87 -10.57
C HIS A 152 17.72 -13.46 -9.13
N VAL A 153 16.91 -14.06 -8.26
CA VAL A 153 16.98 -13.93 -6.79
C VAL A 153 17.05 -15.34 -6.20
N THR A 154 18.02 -15.58 -5.32
CA THR A 154 18.11 -16.85 -4.58
C THR A 154 17.47 -16.69 -3.21
N LEU A 155 16.58 -17.63 -2.87
CA LEU A 155 15.86 -17.69 -1.60
C LEU A 155 16.09 -19.02 -0.88
N PRO A 156 16.10 -19.03 0.46
CA PRO A 156 16.30 -20.25 1.24
C PRO A 156 15.28 -21.33 0.90
N LYS A 157 15.71 -22.58 0.77
CA LYS A 157 14.88 -23.77 0.43
C LYS A 157 14.19 -23.76 -0.93
N ILE A 158 14.15 -22.62 -1.63
CA ILE A 158 13.48 -22.48 -2.92
C ILE A 158 14.52 -22.44 -4.06
N GLY A 159 15.74 -21.95 -3.74
CA GLY A 159 16.81 -21.81 -4.73
C GLY A 159 16.68 -20.53 -5.55
N THR A 160 17.25 -20.55 -6.73
CA THR A 160 17.35 -19.42 -7.65
C THR A 160 16.08 -19.30 -8.50
N ILE A 161 15.45 -18.13 -8.48
CA ILE A 161 14.18 -17.86 -9.14
C ILE A 161 14.38 -16.71 -10.13
N HIS A 162 13.86 -16.87 -11.34
CA HIS A 162 13.84 -15.79 -12.32
C HIS A 162 12.90 -14.65 -11.91
N VAL A 163 13.31 -13.40 -12.14
CA VAL A 163 12.52 -12.20 -11.94
C VAL A 163 12.35 -11.46 -13.27
N MET A 164 11.14 -10.90 -13.47
CA MET A 164 10.76 -10.26 -14.72
C MET A 164 11.50 -8.94 -14.96
N GLU A 165 11.76 -8.20 -13.87
CA GLU A 165 12.43 -6.91 -13.90
C GLU A 165 13.92 -7.08 -13.60
N SER A 166 14.73 -6.12 -14.08
CA SER A 166 16.16 -6.10 -13.78
C SER A 166 16.43 -5.70 -12.34
N THR A 167 17.18 -6.53 -11.62
CA THR A 167 17.64 -6.25 -10.24
C THR A 167 18.91 -5.37 -10.22
N ARG A 168 19.41 -4.92 -11.38
CA ARG A 168 20.71 -4.24 -11.56
C ARG A 168 20.97 -3.12 -10.55
N ARG A 169 19.96 -2.28 -10.28
CA ARG A 169 20.11 -1.15 -9.34
C ARG A 169 20.41 -1.63 -7.92
N LEU A 170 19.60 -2.56 -7.41
CA LEU A 170 19.78 -3.12 -6.08
C LEU A 170 21.04 -3.99 -6.01
N TYR A 171 21.30 -4.80 -7.03
CA TYR A 171 22.51 -5.62 -7.13
C TYR A 171 23.78 -4.78 -6.97
N ARG A 172 23.91 -3.65 -7.69
CA ARG A 172 25.06 -2.76 -7.59
C ARG A 172 25.22 -2.14 -6.21
N LEU A 173 24.13 -1.79 -5.55
CA LEU A 173 24.18 -1.25 -4.18
C LEU A 173 24.67 -2.30 -3.18
N VAL A 174 24.18 -3.54 -3.30
CA VAL A 174 24.61 -4.64 -2.44
C VAL A 174 26.08 -5.02 -2.71
N GLU A 175 26.48 -5.09 -3.98
CA GLU A 175 27.83 -5.43 -4.41
C GLU A 175 28.88 -4.42 -3.89
N ARG A 176 28.52 -3.12 -3.84
CA ARG A 176 29.39 -2.07 -3.30
C ARG A 176 29.35 -1.95 -1.78
N GLY A 177 28.49 -2.70 -1.11
CA GLY A 177 28.28 -2.57 0.33
C GLY A 177 27.38 -1.39 0.74
N ASP A 178 26.81 -0.66 -0.22
CA ASP A 178 25.90 0.47 0.03
C ASP A 178 24.49 0.01 0.45
N ALA A 179 24.18 -1.27 0.35
CA ALA A 179 22.91 -1.83 0.79
C ALA A 179 23.09 -3.21 1.42
N ARG A 180 22.32 -3.48 2.48
CA ARG A 180 22.23 -4.79 3.14
C ARG A 180 20.81 -5.34 3.04
N LEU A 181 20.64 -6.56 2.51
CA LEU A 181 19.34 -7.21 2.45
C LEU A 181 18.96 -7.73 3.84
N LEU A 182 17.79 -7.30 4.33
CA LEU A 182 17.29 -7.65 5.67
C LEU A 182 16.20 -8.72 5.62
N ARG A 183 15.36 -8.71 4.58
CA ARG A 183 14.20 -9.59 4.48
C ARG A 183 13.79 -9.78 3.02
N ALA A 184 13.35 -10.97 2.71
CA ALA A 184 12.63 -11.27 1.49
C ALA A 184 11.19 -11.71 1.83
N THR A 185 10.19 -11.03 1.30
CA THR A 185 8.78 -11.40 1.45
C THR A 185 8.22 -11.82 0.10
N VAL A 186 7.85 -13.08 -0.01
CA VAL A 186 7.18 -13.63 -1.21
C VAL A 186 5.68 -13.58 -1.00
N SER A 187 4.95 -13.04 -1.96
CA SER A 187 3.49 -12.92 -1.87
C SER A 187 2.81 -13.06 -3.22
N GLU A 188 1.60 -13.63 -3.23
CA GLU A 188 0.73 -13.62 -4.41
C GLU A 188 -0.10 -12.34 -4.44
N HIS A 189 -0.01 -11.61 -5.54
CA HIS A 189 -0.82 -10.43 -5.77
C HIS A 189 -1.50 -10.50 -7.16
N ARG A 190 -2.82 -10.53 -7.18
CA ARG A 190 -3.63 -10.58 -8.41
C ARG A 190 -3.25 -11.71 -9.38
N GLY A 191 -2.89 -12.88 -8.83
CA GLY A 191 -2.51 -14.06 -9.59
C GLY A 191 -1.07 -14.04 -10.12
N ARG A 192 -0.21 -13.16 -9.60
CA ARG A 192 1.23 -13.16 -9.81
C ARG A 192 1.98 -13.23 -8.50
N TRP A 193 3.07 -13.97 -8.50
CA TRP A 193 3.98 -14.00 -7.38
C TRP A 193 5.00 -12.87 -7.49
N GLN A 194 5.31 -12.25 -6.39
CA GLN A 194 6.31 -11.19 -6.30
C GLN A 194 7.17 -11.38 -5.05
N VAL A 195 8.40 -10.92 -5.11
CA VAL A 195 9.29 -10.81 -3.96
C VAL A 195 9.51 -9.34 -3.63
N SER A 196 9.33 -8.99 -2.36
CA SER A 196 9.72 -7.69 -1.80
C SER A 196 10.99 -7.89 -1.00
N LEU A 197 12.10 -7.31 -1.45
CA LEU A 197 13.39 -7.32 -0.79
C LEU A 197 13.54 -6.04 0.02
N LEU A 198 13.54 -6.16 1.35
CA LEU A 198 13.81 -5.05 2.26
C LEU A 198 15.32 -4.89 2.35
N ALA A 199 15.80 -3.72 1.95
CA ALA A 199 17.21 -3.35 2.05
C ALA A 199 17.38 -2.17 3.02
N GLU A 200 18.44 -2.22 3.81
CA GLU A 200 18.97 -1.11 4.59
C GLU A 200 19.97 -0.35 3.75
N LEU A 201 19.86 0.96 3.70
CA LEU A 201 20.70 1.86 2.92
C LEU A 201 21.18 3.03 3.78
N PRO A 202 22.32 3.66 3.48
CA PRO A 202 22.71 4.90 4.12
C PRO A 202 21.70 6.02 3.80
N GLN A 203 21.45 6.89 4.77
CA GLN A 203 20.58 8.06 4.56
C GLN A 203 21.08 8.87 3.38
N PRO A 204 20.20 9.18 2.42
CA PRO A 204 20.56 10.07 1.32
C PRO A 204 20.89 11.45 1.89
N GLN A 205 21.97 12.04 1.39
CA GLN A 205 22.31 13.40 1.74
C GLN A 205 21.14 14.33 1.37
N PRO A 206 20.72 15.24 2.27
CA PRO A 206 19.76 16.27 1.93
C PRO A 206 20.23 17.04 0.70
N ARG A 207 19.34 17.25 -0.26
CA ARG A 207 19.66 18.15 -1.36
C ARG A 207 19.68 19.57 -0.84
N ALA A 208 20.60 20.39 -1.37
CA ALA A 208 20.58 21.81 -1.06
C ALA A 208 19.24 22.42 -1.43
N ASP A 209 18.62 23.10 -0.47
CA ASP A 209 17.34 23.78 -0.67
C ASP A 209 17.61 25.06 -1.51
N LYS A 210 16.96 25.16 -2.65
CA LYS A 210 17.03 26.30 -3.57
C LYS A 210 15.77 27.17 -3.48
N GLY A 211 14.89 26.90 -2.54
CA GLY A 211 13.66 27.63 -2.30
C GLY A 211 12.59 27.45 -3.38
N ARG A 212 12.75 26.50 -4.31
CA ARG A 212 11.78 26.31 -5.42
C ARG A 212 10.53 25.60 -4.94
N VAL A 213 9.40 26.25 -5.08
CA VAL A 213 8.07 25.77 -4.69
C VAL A 213 7.27 25.41 -5.93
N VAL A 214 6.49 24.32 -5.86
CA VAL A 214 5.54 23.90 -6.89
C VAL A 214 4.22 23.47 -6.24
N GLY A 215 3.11 23.95 -6.78
CA GLY A 215 1.77 23.47 -6.46
C GLY A 215 1.36 22.35 -7.40
N VAL A 216 0.70 21.33 -6.85
CA VAL A 216 0.29 20.13 -7.60
C VAL A 216 -1.19 19.87 -7.38
N ASP A 217 -1.98 20.07 -8.42
CA ASP A 217 -3.37 19.63 -8.48
C ASP A 217 -3.45 18.19 -8.98
N VAL A 218 -4.27 17.36 -8.27
CA VAL A 218 -4.44 15.93 -8.58
C VAL A 218 -5.85 15.66 -9.03
N GLY A 219 -6.04 15.46 -10.33
CA GLY A 219 -7.32 15.35 -11.00
C GLY A 219 -7.68 13.95 -11.51
N CYS A 220 -8.86 13.86 -12.14
CA CYS A 220 -9.35 12.67 -12.81
C CYS A 220 -9.16 12.70 -14.33
N LYS A 221 -9.14 13.89 -14.95
CA LYS A 221 -8.91 14.10 -16.39
C LYS A 221 -7.42 14.15 -16.66
N ASP A 222 -6.76 15.11 -16.06
CA ASP A 222 -5.32 15.10 -15.91
C ASP A 222 -5.00 14.58 -14.51
N TRP A 223 -4.07 13.63 -14.41
CA TRP A 223 -3.76 13.02 -13.12
C TRP A 223 -2.98 13.97 -12.22
N ILE A 224 -2.11 14.75 -12.85
CA ILE A 224 -1.27 15.72 -12.18
C ILE A 224 -1.13 16.93 -13.10
N VAL A 225 -1.43 18.09 -12.57
CA VAL A 225 -1.08 19.38 -13.14
C VAL A 225 -0.24 20.11 -12.11
N ALA A 226 0.96 20.53 -12.48
CA ALA A 226 1.86 21.22 -11.58
C ALA A 226 2.26 22.58 -12.18
N ALA A 227 2.25 23.61 -11.33
CA ALA A 227 2.60 24.97 -11.70
C ALA A 227 3.36 25.68 -10.56
N THR A 228 4.18 26.66 -10.94
CA THR A 228 4.84 27.59 -10.03
C THR A 228 3.92 28.79 -9.73
N SER A 229 4.26 29.57 -8.71
CA SER A 229 3.46 30.71 -8.25
C SER A 229 3.35 31.87 -9.26
N ASP A 230 4.29 31.92 -10.21
CA ASP A 230 4.30 32.90 -11.33
C ASP A 230 3.32 32.56 -12.47
N GLY A 231 2.63 31.41 -12.38
CA GLY A 231 1.69 30.94 -13.39
C GLY A 231 2.27 29.99 -14.43
N THR A 232 3.55 29.63 -14.33
CA THR A 232 4.20 28.73 -15.29
C THR A 232 3.75 27.29 -15.03
N GLU A 233 3.08 26.65 -16.01
CA GLU A 233 2.80 25.21 -15.99
C GLU A 233 4.10 24.44 -16.20
N VAL A 234 4.50 23.63 -15.23
CA VAL A 234 5.76 22.88 -15.26
C VAL A 234 5.59 21.40 -15.60
N MET A 235 4.36 20.91 -15.44
CA MET A 235 4.05 19.51 -15.74
C MET A 235 2.54 19.29 -15.88
N ARG A 236 2.16 18.49 -16.89
CA ARG A 236 0.81 17.97 -17.08
C ARG A 236 0.87 16.49 -17.43
N VAL A 237 0.14 15.68 -16.71
CA VAL A 237 0.10 14.22 -16.90
C VAL A 237 -1.33 13.79 -17.20
N PRO A 238 -1.69 13.61 -18.47
CA PRO A 238 -3.02 13.17 -18.87
C PRO A 238 -3.24 11.69 -18.49
N VAL A 239 -4.51 11.27 -18.51
CA VAL A 239 -4.84 9.84 -18.36
C VAL A 239 -4.23 9.06 -19.52
N PRO A 240 -3.39 8.03 -19.26
CA PRO A 240 -2.78 7.24 -20.32
C PRO A 240 -3.81 6.43 -21.10
N GLY A 241 -3.81 6.54 -22.44
CA GLY A 241 -4.73 5.81 -23.32
C GLY A 241 -4.66 4.29 -23.12
N GLN A 242 -3.48 3.76 -22.80
CA GLN A 242 -3.29 2.34 -22.48
C GLN A 242 -4.17 1.87 -21.29
N LEU A 243 -4.40 2.71 -20.28
CA LEU A 243 -5.26 2.38 -19.16
C LEU A 243 -6.74 2.35 -19.56
N GLU A 244 -7.15 3.21 -20.47
CA GLU A 244 -8.52 3.19 -21.00
C GLU A 244 -8.79 1.92 -21.79
N GLU A 245 -7.86 1.48 -22.62
CA GLU A 245 -7.96 0.23 -23.37
C GLU A 245 -8.01 -1.00 -22.45
N LEU A 246 -7.18 -1.02 -21.43
CA LEU A 246 -7.21 -2.08 -20.41
C LEU A 246 -8.53 -2.10 -19.64
N ASP A 247 -9.08 -0.93 -19.29
CA ASP A 247 -10.39 -0.81 -18.62
C ASP A 247 -11.54 -1.27 -19.52
N LYS A 248 -11.55 -0.87 -20.80
CA LYS A 248 -12.51 -1.36 -21.80
C LYS A 248 -12.44 -2.90 -21.91
N THR A 249 -11.25 -3.45 -21.99
CA THR A 249 -11.03 -4.90 -22.08
C THR A 249 -11.51 -5.62 -20.81
N LYS A 250 -11.16 -5.10 -19.63
CA LYS A 250 -11.63 -5.62 -18.34
C LYS A 250 -13.14 -5.66 -18.28
N ARG A 251 -13.82 -4.55 -18.60
CA ARG A 251 -15.30 -4.48 -18.60
C ARG A 251 -15.95 -5.49 -19.54
N ARG A 252 -15.37 -5.70 -20.73
CA ARG A 252 -15.84 -6.73 -21.69
C ARG A 252 -15.70 -8.13 -21.09
N LEU A 253 -14.57 -8.42 -20.43
CA LEU A 253 -14.34 -9.70 -19.76
C LEU A 253 -15.28 -9.90 -18.57
N GLN A 254 -15.53 -8.88 -17.77
CA GLN A 254 -16.46 -8.93 -16.63
C GLN A 254 -17.88 -9.22 -17.09
N ARG A 255 -18.41 -8.52 -18.12
CA ARG A 255 -19.72 -8.79 -18.70
C ARG A 255 -19.87 -10.23 -19.19
N ARG A 256 -18.84 -10.78 -19.86
CA ARG A 256 -18.83 -12.18 -20.31
C ARG A 256 -18.73 -13.17 -19.14
N ASN A 257 -18.12 -12.78 -18.04
CA ASN A 257 -17.95 -13.64 -16.88
C ASN A 257 -19.17 -13.65 -15.96
N HIS A 258 -19.98 -12.63 -15.98
CA HIS A 258 -21.19 -12.49 -15.17
C HIS A 258 -22.16 -13.68 -15.37
N ASN A 259 -22.36 -14.11 -16.62
CA ASN A 259 -23.26 -15.24 -16.97
C ASN A 259 -22.64 -16.62 -16.75
N ARG A 260 -21.52 -16.73 -16.04
CA ARG A 260 -20.85 -18.00 -15.74
C ARG A 260 -21.02 -18.34 -14.27
N GLN A 261 -21.05 -19.63 -13.98
CA GLN A 261 -21.17 -20.11 -12.61
C GLN A 261 -20.02 -19.58 -11.74
N ALA A 262 -20.35 -18.61 -10.90
CA ALA A 262 -19.44 -18.03 -9.89
C ALA A 262 -19.40 -18.94 -8.66
N PRO A 263 -18.38 -18.80 -7.79
CA PRO A 263 -18.38 -19.47 -6.49
C PRO A 263 -19.38 -18.78 -5.56
N ASP A 264 -20.27 -19.55 -4.97
CA ASP A 264 -21.17 -19.08 -3.93
C ASP A 264 -20.84 -19.74 -2.59
N LYS A 265 -20.68 -18.92 -1.55
CA LYS A 265 -20.36 -19.40 -0.19
C LYS A 265 -21.58 -19.90 0.55
N SER A 266 -22.75 -19.34 0.29
CA SER A 266 -24.00 -19.69 0.99
C SER A 266 -24.47 -21.10 0.59
N THR A 267 -24.35 -21.44 -0.69
CA THR A 267 -24.75 -22.73 -1.24
C THR A 267 -23.61 -23.74 -1.35
N GLY A 268 -22.37 -23.34 -1.04
CA GLY A 268 -21.17 -24.17 -1.25
C GLY A 268 -20.79 -24.35 -2.73
N GLN A 269 -21.47 -23.67 -3.66
CA GLN A 269 -21.23 -23.78 -5.08
C GLN A 269 -19.79 -23.45 -5.46
N LYS A 270 -19.15 -24.35 -6.20
CA LYS A 270 -17.78 -24.14 -6.73
C LYS A 270 -17.85 -23.38 -8.05
N ALA A 271 -16.85 -22.50 -8.28
CA ALA A 271 -16.68 -21.80 -9.55
C ALA A 271 -16.42 -22.78 -10.70
N SER A 272 -17.05 -22.54 -11.86
CA SER A 272 -16.76 -23.31 -13.07
C SER A 272 -15.33 -23.05 -13.58
N LYS A 273 -14.72 -24.01 -14.27
CA LYS A 273 -13.39 -23.85 -14.90
C LYS A 273 -13.37 -22.65 -15.87
N ARG A 274 -14.48 -22.39 -16.58
CA ARG A 274 -14.62 -21.24 -17.49
C ARG A 274 -14.65 -19.92 -16.73
N TRP A 275 -15.31 -19.86 -15.58
CA TRP A 275 -15.31 -18.68 -14.72
C TRP A 275 -13.90 -18.38 -14.19
N LEU A 276 -13.21 -19.39 -13.68
CA LEU A 276 -11.85 -19.26 -13.16
C LEU A 276 -10.87 -18.77 -14.24
N LYS A 277 -10.96 -19.30 -15.47
CA LYS A 277 -10.11 -18.86 -16.59
C LYS A 277 -10.37 -17.38 -16.96
N ALA A 278 -11.62 -16.96 -16.96
CA ALA A 278 -11.96 -15.56 -17.22
C ALA A 278 -11.50 -14.64 -16.07
N GLN A 279 -11.69 -15.07 -14.81
CA GLN A 279 -11.25 -14.31 -13.65
C GLN A 279 -9.74 -14.08 -13.66
N ARG A 280 -8.94 -15.08 -14.04
CA ARG A 280 -7.48 -14.89 -14.23
C ARG A 280 -7.16 -13.83 -15.27
N ARG A 281 -7.93 -13.72 -16.37
CA ARG A 281 -7.74 -12.68 -17.38
C ARG A 281 -8.12 -11.30 -16.85
N ILE A 282 -9.20 -11.19 -16.09
CA ILE A 282 -9.63 -9.96 -15.42
C ILE A 282 -8.53 -9.51 -14.45
N ASN A 283 -8.04 -10.40 -13.59
CA ASN A 283 -6.97 -10.11 -12.64
C ASN A 283 -5.67 -9.64 -13.35
N ARG A 284 -5.37 -10.21 -14.52
CA ARG A 284 -4.22 -9.75 -15.33
C ARG A 284 -4.40 -8.33 -15.85
N CYS A 285 -5.61 -7.94 -16.24
CA CYS A 285 -5.89 -6.55 -16.62
C CYS A 285 -5.71 -5.62 -15.41
N ASP A 286 -6.24 -5.99 -14.24
CA ASP A 286 -6.07 -5.21 -13.01
C ASP A 286 -4.61 -5.03 -12.61
N TRP A 287 -3.83 -6.11 -12.71
CA TRP A 287 -2.40 -6.04 -12.44
C TRP A 287 -1.68 -5.09 -13.40
N ARG A 288 -1.96 -5.18 -14.71
CA ARG A 288 -1.36 -4.30 -15.72
C ARG A 288 -1.74 -2.84 -15.49
N MET A 289 -3.00 -2.56 -15.19
CA MET A 289 -3.48 -1.21 -14.89
C MET A 289 -2.77 -0.63 -13.66
N ALA A 290 -2.57 -1.43 -12.62
CA ALA A 290 -1.83 -1.01 -11.44
C ALA A 290 -0.36 -0.73 -11.78
N ALA A 291 0.31 -1.63 -12.50
CA ALA A 291 1.73 -1.48 -12.86
C ALA A 291 1.98 -0.22 -13.72
N VAL A 292 1.13 0.03 -14.73
CA VAL A 292 1.23 1.24 -15.56
C VAL A 292 1.04 2.51 -14.71
N ARG A 293 0.03 2.52 -13.84
CA ARG A 293 -0.22 3.67 -12.96
C ARG A 293 0.96 3.90 -12.01
N GLU A 294 1.46 2.87 -11.36
CA GLU A 294 2.58 2.95 -10.43
C GLU A 294 3.84 3.47 -11.13
N ASP A 295 4.17 2.97 -12.32
CA ASP A 295 5.33 3.42 -13.10
C ASP A 295 5.25 4.92 -13.43
N ILE A 296 4.09 5.38 -13.89
CA ILE A 296 3.89 6.80 -14.23
C ILE A 296 3.98 7.67 -12.96
N LEU A 297 3.28 7.30 -11.89
CA LEU A 297 3.32 8.07 -10.65
C LEU A 297 4.73 8.10 -10.06
N HIS A 298 5.48 6.99 -10.13
CA HIS A 298 6.88 6.97 -9.68
C HIS A 298 7.76 7.91 -10.49
N LYS A 299 7.64 7.95 -11.82
CA LYS A 299 8.40 8.84 -12.70
C LYS A 299 8.08 10.30 -12.41
N VAL A 300 6.81 10.64 -12.45
CA VAL A 300 6.30 12.00 -12.24
C VAL A 300 6.68 12.55 -10.86
N THR A 301 6.42 11.80 -9.80
CA THR A 301 6.73 12.23 -8.44
C THR A 301 8.24 12.29 -8.16
N THR A 302 9.05 11.51 -8.88
CA THR A 302 10.52 11.62 -8.81
C THR A 302 10.98 12.90 -9.50
N GLU A 303 10.47 13.18 -10.70
CA GLU A 303 10.81 14.40 -11.44
C GLU A 303 10.43 15.66 -10.65
N LEU A 304 9.22 15.71 -10.08
CA LEU A 304 8.80 16.82 -9.21
C LEU A 304 9.76 17.00 -8.02
N ALA A 305 10.07 15.92 -7.32
CA ALA A 305 10.99 15.95 -6.18
C ALA A 305 12.44 16.27 -6.59
N GLU A 306 12.82 16.09 -7.84
CA GLU A 306 14.15 16.44 -8.36
C GLU A 306 14.27 17.90 -8.78
N ARG A 307 13.17 18.46 -9.26
CA ARG A 307 13.12 19.84 -9.77
C ARG A 307 12.79 20.87 -8.71
N PHE A 308 12.02 20.48 -7.68
CA PHE A 308 11.48 21.38 -6.67
C PHE A 308 11.84 20.91 -5.25
N ASP A 309 12.04 21.86 -4.36
CA ASP A 309 12.43 21.60 -2.98
C ASP A 309 11.20 21.44 -2.10
N THR A 310 10.15 22.20 -2.38
CA THR A 310 8.85 22.08 -1.71
C THR A 310 7.74 21.76 -2.73
N VAL A 311 7.00 20.70 -2.44
CA VAL A 311 5.83 20.29 -3.23
C VAL A 311 4.57 20.48 -2.40
N VAL A 312 3.65 21.27 -2.91
CA VAL A 312 2.37 21.62 -2.24
C VAL A 312 1.23 20.83 -2.85
N ILE A 313 0.48 20.11 -2.03
CA ILE A 313 -0.63 19.23 -2.44
C ILE A 313 -1.87 19.46 -1.57
N GLU A 314 -3.05 19.13 -2.09
CA GLU A 314 -4.29 19.17 -1.33
C GLU A 314 -4.45 17.97 -0.35
N ASP A 315 -5.08 18.20 0.81
CA ASP A 315 -5.53 17.13 1.71
C ASP A 315 -6.86 16.53 1.24
N LEU A 316 -6.84 15.77 0.14
CA LEU A 316 -8.04 15.15 -0.42
C LEU A 316 -8.54 13.98 0.44
N ASN A 317 -9.82 14.00 0.81
CA ASN A 317 -10.50 12.84 1.42
C ASN A 317 -10.94 11.84 0.33
N VAL A 318 -9.98 11.10 -0.23
CA VAL A 318 -10.23 10.15 -1.33
C VAL A 318 -11.25 9.07 -0.93
N GLN A 319 -11.26 8.61 0.33
CA GLN A 319 -12.25 7.63 0.82
C GLN A 319 -13.67 8.22 0.79
N GLY A 320 -13.84 9.44 1.27
CA GLY A 320 -15.12 10.15 1.21
C GLY A 320 -15.57 10.39 -0.23
N MET A 321 -14.63 10.71 -1.14
CA MET A 321 -14.92 10.86 -2.57
C MET A 321 -15.42 9.57 -3.21
N MET A 322 -15.05 8.40 -2.69
CA MET A 322 -15.41 7.06 -3.22
C MET A 322 -16.61 6.42 -2.52
N THR A 323 -17.33 7.13 -1.67
CA THR A 323 -18.54 6.61 -1.00
C THR A 323 -19.62 6.18 -2.01
N ARG A 324 -20.53 5.31 -1.55
CA ARG A 324 -21.65 4.84 -2.36
C ARG A 324 -22.55 6.01 -2.80
N GLY A 325 -23.15 5.92 -3.98
CA GLY A 325 -24.04 6.93 -4.54
C GLY A 325 -24.68 6.45 -5.84
N GLY A 326 -25.52 7.29 -6.46
CA GLY A 326 -26.28 6.96 -7.67
C GLY A 326 -25.44 6.57 -8.90
N ALA A 327 -26.08 6.40 -10.05
CA ALA A 327 -25.47 5.88 -11.28
C ALA A 327 -24.21 6.62 -11.74
N TYR A 328 -24.20 7.97 -11.70
CA TYR A 328 -23.04 8.81 -12.04
C TYR A 328 -21.85 8.58 -11.10
N LYS A 329 -22.10 8.27 -9.83
CA LYS A 329 -21.07 8.04 -8.83
C LYS A 329 -20.20 6.84 -9.15
N LYS A 330 -20.73 5.80 -9.75
CA LYS A 330 -19.96 4.61 -10.19
C LYS A 330 -18.88 4.97 -11.22
N GLY A 331 -19.19 5.89 -12.14
CA GLY A 331 -18.24 6.42 -13.12
C GLY A 331 -17.14 7.23 -12.46
N LEU A 332 -17.51 8.19 -11.61
CA LEU A 332 -16.58 9.03 -10.88
C LEU A 332 -15.66 8.20 -9.96
N ASN A 333 -16.19 7.27 -9.20
CA ASN A 333 -15.39 6.38 -8.33
C ASN A 333 -14.33 5.60 -9.12
N ARG A 334 -14.64 5.15 -10.35
CA ARG A 334 -13.65 4.50 -11.23
C ARG A 334 -12.57 5.47 -11.68
N SER A 335 -12.92 6.72 -12.01
CA SER A 335 -11.94 7.73 -12.40
C SER A 335 -11.02 8.09 -11.23
N VAL A 336 -11.56 8.32 -10.04
CA VAL A 336 -10.79 8.54 -8.80
C VAL A 336 -9.85 7.36 -8.50
N ALA A 337 -10.37 6.12 -8.60
CA ALA A 337 -9.57 4.92 -8.40
C ALA A 337 -8.45 4.76 -9.44
N ARG A 338 -8.68 5.18 -10.69
CA ARG A 338 -7.66 5.18 -11.74
C ARG A 338 -6.57 6.22 -11.52
N ALA A 339 -6.93 7.42 -11.08
CA ALA A 339 -5.99 8.51 -10.85
C ALA A 339 -4.93 8.22 -9.77
N GLY A 340 -5.25 7.34 -8.81
CA GLY A 340 -4.29 6.96 -7.78
C GLY A 340 -3.91 8.10 -6.84
N MET A 341 -4.83 9.03 -6.57
CA MET A 341 -4.61 10.27 -5.79
C MET A 341 -3.92 10.04 -4.45
N SER A 342 -4.33 8.98 -3.71
CA SER A 342 -3.66 8.64 -2.45
C SER A 342 -2.23 8.14 -2.65
N ALA A 343 -1.96 7.43 -3.75
CA ALA A 343 -0.62 6.92 -4.04
C ALA A 343 0.32 8.06 -4.44
N SER A 344 -0.13 9.01 -5.30
CA SER A 344 0.66 10.18 -5.67
C SER A 344 1.03 11.02 -4.45
N ARG A 345 0.06 11.30 -3.57
CA ARG A 345 0.30 12.01 -2.29
C ARG A 345 1.36 11.31 -1.42
N THR A 346 1.22 10.00 -1.25
CA THR A 346 2.20 9.23 -0.48
C THR A 346 3.59 9.28 -1.13
N MET A 347 3.67 9.11 -2.46
CA MET A 347 4.94 9.14 -3.19
C MET A 347 5.62 10.50 -3.12
N ILE A 348 4.88 11.59 -3.23
CA ILE A 348 5.39 12.95 -3.05
C ILE A 348 5.92 13.10 -1.62
N GLY A 349 5.12 12.71 -0.61
CA GLY A 349 5.46 12.86 0.80
C GLY A 349 6.79 12.22 1.21
N TYR A 350 7.23 11.14 0.57
CA TYR A 350 8.52 10.53 0.90
C TYR A 350 9.66 10.86 -0.08
N LYS A 351 9.37 11.47 -1.23
CA LYS A 351 10.38 11.79 -2.23
C LYS A 351 10.82 13.25 -2.21
N ALA A 352 9.90 14.17 -1.99
CA ALA A 352 10.19 15.60 -1.91
C ALA A 352 11.04 15.92 -0.67
N ASN A 353 11.86 16.97 -0.73
CA ASN A 353 12.57 17.45 0.45
C ASN A 353 11.57 17.96 1.49
N ASN A 354 10.63 18.81 1.05
CA ASN A 354 9.56 19.33 1.87
C ASN A 354 8.21 19.09 1.19
N THR A 355 7.19 18.79 1.98
CA THR A 355 5.80 18.67 1.49
C THR A 355 4.91 19.55 2.34
N VAL A 356 4.15 20.42 1.70
CA VAL A 356 3.11 21.22 2.33
C VAL A 356 1.75 20.67 1.95
N MET A 357 0.93 20.38 2.97
CA MET A 357 -0.46 19.95 2.78
C MET A 357 -1.36 21.17 2.91
N ALA A 358 -1.97 21.62 1.81
CA ALA A 358 -2.96 22.68 1.89
C ALA A 358 -4.18 22.24 2.70
N ASN A 359 -4.77 23.18 3.44
CA ASN A 359 -5.97 22.89 4.21
C ASN A 359 -7.06 22.29 3.32
N ARG A 360 -7.77 21.29 3.80
CA ARG A 360 -8.84 20.59 3.06
C ARG A 360 -9.91 21.50 2.48
N TRP A 361 -10.15 22.61 3.14
CA TRP A 361 -11.17 23.58 2.75
C TRP A 361 -10.60 24.76 1.95
N PHE A 362 -9.31 24.75 1.66
CA PHE A 362 -8.69 25.75 0.81
C PHE A 362 -9.29 25.66 -0.61
N PRO A 363 -9.94 26.74 -1.10
CA PRO A 363 -10.67 26.67 -2.37
C PRO A 363 -9.75 26.87 -3.59
N SER A 364 -8.71 26.05 -3.73
CA SER A 364 -7.66 26.18 -4.75
C SER A 364 -8.20 26.43 -6.15
N SER A 365 -9.20 25.67 -6.60
CA SER A 365 -9.79 25.79 -7.94
C SER A 365 -10.78 26.94 -8.10
N LYS A 366 -11.31 27.51 -6.99
CA LYS A 366 -12.25 28.64 -7.00
C LYS A 366 -11.58 29.99 -6.83
N THR A 367 -10.36 30.02 -6.32
CA THR A 367 -9.59 31.25 -6.10
C THR A 367 -8.96 31.71 -7.39
N CYS A 368 -9.03 32.99 -7.69
CA CYS A 368 -8.30 33.58 -8.79
C CYS A 368 -6.80 33.62 -8.49
N SER A 369 -5.99 33.01 -9.31
CA SER A 369 -4.54 33.00 -9.10
C SER A 369 -3.89 34.36 -9.30
N SER A 370 -4.57 35.31 -9.97
CA SER A 370 -4.09 36.68 -10.16
C SER A 370 -4.46 37.60 -9.00
N CYS A 371 -5.75 37.77 -8.70
CA CYS A 371 -6.23 38.76 -7.72
C CYS A 371 -6.68 38.17 -6.37
N GLY A 372 -6.69 36.86 -6.19
CA GLY A 372 -7.10 36.19 -4.93
C GLY A 372 -8.61 36.13 -4.70
N SER A 373 -9.45 36.70 -5.56
CA SER A 373 -10.91 36.66 -5.43
C SER A 373 -11.43 35.22 -5.52
N VAL A 374 -12.39 34.86 -4.66
CA VAL A 374 -12.95 33.51 -4.59
C VAL A 374 -14.34 33.48 -5.25
N LYS A 375 -14.51 32.65 -6.25
CA LYS A 375 -15.82 32.42 -6.90
C LYS A 375 -16.80 31.72 -5.96
N ALA A 376 -18.03 32.23 -5.93
CA ALA A 376 -19.10 31.60 -5.16
C ALA A 376 -19.40 30.18 -5.70
N LYS A 377 -19.45 30.01 -7.02
CA LYS A 377 -19.76 28.76 -7.69
C LYS A 377 -18.80 28.48 -8.84
N LEU A 378 -18.31 27.24 -8.95
CA LEU A 378 -17.57 26.73 -10.09
C LEU A 378 -18.05 25.30 -10.37
N THR A 379 -18.56 25.04 -11.56
CA THR A 379 -19.10 23.74 -11.91
C THR A 379 -17.99 22.78 -12.32
N LEU A 380 -18.22 21.47 -12.19
CA LEU A 380 -17.24 20.45 -12.60
C LEU A 380 -17.00 20.42 -14.11
N GLY A 381 -17.93 20.96 -14.90
CA GLY A 381 -17.82 21.03 -16.36
C GLY A 381 -16.92 22.16 -16.84
N GLU A 382 -16.80 23.24 -16.06
CA GLU A 382 -15.95 24.38 -16.39
C GLU A 382 -14.48 23.96 -16.34
N ARG A 383 -13.77 24.12 -17.47
CA ARG A 383 -12.36 23.79 -17.60
C ARG A 383 -11.47 25.02 -17.67
N THR A 384 -12.04 26.14 -18.09
CA THR A 384 -11.37 27.44 -18.09
C THR A 384 -11.86 28.23 -16.90
N TYR A 385 -10.94 28.67 -16.08
CA TYR A 385 -11.20 29.63 -15.01
C TYR A 385 -11.26 31.03 -15.62
N VAL A 386 -12.33 31.76 -15.37
CA VAL A 386 -12.49 33.17 -15.75
C VAL A 386 -12.79 33.94 -14.48
N CYS A 387 -12.03 34.97 -14.16
CA CYS A 387 -12.25 35.74 -12.92
C CYS A 387 -13.56 36.52 -13.00
N ASP A 388 -14.35 36.53 -11.89
CA ASP A 388 -15.61 37.27 -11.80
C ASP A 388 -15.39 38.77 -11.50
N GLN A 389 -14.14 39.19 -11.20
CA GLN A 389 -13.82 40.59 -10.94
C GLN A 389 -13.55 41.31 -12.26
N PRO A 390 -14.39 42.32 -12.62
CA PRO A 390 -14.25 42.98 -13.94
C PRO A 390 -12.89 43.64 -14.17
N ALA A 391 -12.26 44.16 -13.10
CA ALA A 391 -10.95 44.80 -13.15
C ALA A 391 -9.78 43.80 -13.29
N CYS A 392 -10.01 42.51 -13.07
CA CYS A 392 -8.96 41.51 -13.11
C CYS A 392 -8.81 40.87 -14.49
N GLY A 393 -9.92 40.47 -15.11
CA GLY A 393 -9.96 39.87 -16.45
C GLY A 393 -9.15 38.57 -16.62
N HIS A 394 -8.70 37.96 -15.54
CA HIS A 394 -7.83 36.76 -15.58
C HIS A 394 -8.55 35.54 -16.14
N VAL A 395 -7.95 34.91 -17.15
CA VAL A 395 -8.42 33.69 -17.79
C VAL A 395 -7.29 32.66 -17.81
N MET A 396 -7.53 31.47 -17.31
CA MET A 396 -6.53 30.40 -17.23
C MET A 396 -7.20 29.01 -17.26
N ASP A 397 -6.47 27.96 -17.62
CA ASP A 397 -6.92 26.58 -17.38
C ASP A 397 -7.19 26.40 -15.88
N ARG A 398 -8.32 25.75 -15.54
CA ARG A 398 -8.77 25.61 -14.16
C ARG A 398 -7.79 24.81 -13.28
N ASP A 399 -7.22 23.74 -13.83
CA ASP A 399 -6.35 22.84 -13.08
C ASP A 399 -4.97 23.51 -12.89
N VAL A 400 -4.52 24.34 -13.87
CA VAL A 400 -3.34 25.21 -13.72
C VAL A 400 -3.58 26.30 -12.68
N ASN A 401 -4.74 26.98 -12.72
CA ASN A 401 -5.11 27.98 -11.72
C ASN A 401 -5.09 27.40 -10.30
N ALA A 402 -5.59 26.16 -10.12
CA ALA A 402 -5.54 25.48 -8.83
C ALA A 402 -4.08 25.18 -8.40
N ALA A 403 -3.24 24.70 -9.32
CA ALA A 403 -1.83 24.44 -9.04
C ALA A 403 -1.07 25.72 -8.66
N VAL A 404 -1.30 26.84 -9.34
CA VAL A 404 -0.72 28.15 -9.00
C VAL A 404 -1.12 28.60 -7.60
N ASN A 405 -2.40 28.47 -7.25
CA ASN A 405 -2.89 28.80 -5.92
C ASN A 405 -2.27 27.92 -4.83
N LEU A 406 -2.06 26.64 -5.11
CA LEU A 406 -1.33 25.74 -4.20
C LEU A 406 0.13 26.17 -4.02
N ALA A 407 0.82 26.57 -5.10
CA ALA A 407 2.20 27.06 -5.01
C ALA A 407 2.27 28.31 -4.12
N LYS A 408 1.39 29.29 -4.33
CA LYS A 408 1.29 30.51 -3.50
C LYS A 408 0.98 30.19 -2.06
N TYR A 409 0.06 29.23 -1.80
CA TYR A 409 -0.24 28.75 -0.45
C TYR A 409 1.02 28.21 0.24
N GLY A 410 1.85 27.46 -0.48
CA GLY A 410 3.10 26.91 0.03
C GLY A 410 4.11 28.00 0.39
N GLU A 411 4.30 28.99 -0.48
CA GLU A 411 5.20 30.12 -0.25
C GLU A 411 4.79 30.90 1.00
N LEU A 412 3.50 31.20 1.13
CA LEU A 412 2.96 31.86 2.33
C LEU A 412 3.15 31.02 3.60
N SER A 413 2.94 29.70 3.50
CA SER A 413 3.12 28.80 4.64
C SER A 413 4.57 28.72 5.11
N ILE A 414 5.52 28.73 4.19
CA ILE A 414 6.97 28.74 4.49
C ILE A 414 7.34 30.07 5.19
N THR A 415 6.88 31.20 4.64
CA THR A 415 7.15 32.53 5.20
C THR A 415 6.54 32.70 6.61
N ALA A 416 5.37 32.12 6.84
CA ALA A 416 4.68 32.17 8.13
C ALA A 416 5.24 31.19 9.17
N GLY A 417 6.29 30.42 8.87
CA GLY A 417 6.89 29.45 9.77
C GLY A 417 6.02 28.25 10.11
N SER A 418 5.04 27.94 9.27
CA SER A 418 4.20 26.74 9.43
C SER A 418 5.04 25.47 9.33
N PRO A 419 4.74 24.39 10.12
CA PRO A 419 5.55 23.19 10.12
C PRO A 419 5.53 22.51 8.75
N LEU A 420 6.71 22.43 8.12
CA LEU A 420 6.93 21.66 6.90
C LEU A 420 6.99 20.18 7.26
N VAL A 421 6.28 19.34 6.52
CA VAL A 421 6.45 17.89 6.66
C VAL A 421 7.69 17.48 5.86
N ALA A 422 8.79 17.21 6.55
CA ALA A 422 10.00 16.74 5.91
C ALA A 422 9.76 15.40 5.22
N GLY A 423 10.00 15.35 3.92
CA GLY A 423 9.72 14.17 3.10
C GLY A 423 10.81 13.11 3.16
N ARG A 424 12.08 13.50 3.29
CA ARG A 424 13.22 12.58 3.34
C ARG A 424 13.82 12.53 4.73
N GLY A 425 13.69 11.37 5.39
CA GLY A 425 14.48 11.06 6.58
C GLY A 425 14.03 11.69 7.89
N ALA A 426 12.84 12.28 7.98
CA ALA A 426 12.24 12.52 9.28
C ALA A 426 11.96 11.17 9.94
N SER A 427 12.96 10.65 10.65
CA SER A 427 12.75 9.63 11.65
C SER A 427 11.89 10.28 12.74
N ASP A 428 10.62 9.94 12.76
CA ASP A 428 9.85 10.12 13.99
C ASP A 428 10.60 9.30 15.05
N GLN A 429 11.28 10.00 15.97
CA GLN A 429 12.00 9.41 17.09
C GLN A 429 11.00 8.93 18.14
N THR A 430 10.16 8.01 17.73
CA THR A 430 9.53 7.09 18.66
C THR A 430 10.23 5.76 18.42
N GLU A 431 10.97 5.30 19.43
CA GLU A 431 11.59 3.98 19.45
C GLU A 431 10.64 2.94 18.87
N PRO A 432 11.05 2.14 17.86
CA PRO A 432 10.24 1.05 17.41
C PRO A 432 10.08 0.08 18.58
N PRO A 433 8.88 -0.29 18.98
CA PRO A 433 8.72 -1.35 19.97
C PRO A 433 9.41 -2.59 19.42
N ALA A 434 10.26 -3.21 20.23
CA ALA A 434 11.02 -4.41 19.88
C ALA A 434 10.09 -5.43 19.22
N GLY A 435 10.28 -5.76 17.93
CA GLY A 435 9.42 -6.61 17.11
C GLY A 435 8.33 -5.86 16.31
N GLY A 436 8.34 -4.53 16.29
CA GLY A 436 7.44 -3.74 15.47
C GLY A 436 7.88 -3.74 14.00
N LYS A 437 6.91 -3.74 13.10
CA LYS A 437 7.11 -3.41 11.70
C LYS A 437 8.05 -2.22 11.60
N ALA A 438 9.16 -2.37 10.95
CA ALA A 438 9.87 -1.23 10.43
C ALA A 438 8.86 -0.49 9.54
N GLN A 439 8.36 0.63 10.03
CA GLN A 439 7.64 1.59 9.22
C GLN A 439 8.66 2.34 8.37
N GLY A 440 9.35 1.58 7.54
CA GLY A 440 9.86 2.10 6.30
C GLY A 440 8.61 2.35 5.45
N VAL A 441 8.35 3.58 5.22
CA VAL A 441 7.13 4.18 4.71
C VAL A 441 6.58 3.54 3.43
N GLU A 442 7.21 2.53 2.82
CA GLU A 442 7.03 2.35 1.40
C GLU A 442 6.56 1.02 0.90
N ALA A 443 6.91 -0.05 1.55
CA ALA A 443 6.43 -1.35 1.11
C ALA A 443 5.01 -1.63 1.62
N SER A 444 4.62 -1.02 2.75
CA SER A 444 3.27 -1.18 3.29
C SER A 444 2.23 -0.31 2.59
N THR A 445 2.63 0.85 2.05
CA THR A 445 1.70 1.77 1.36
C THR A 445 1.40 1.35 -0.07
N LEU A 446 2.34 0.75 -0.77
CA LEU A 446 2.06 0.12 -2.08
C LEU A 446 1.08 -1.05 -1.94
N THR A 447 1.12 -1.77 -0.82
CA THR A 447 0.16 -2.84 -0.53
C THR A 447 -1.15 -2.33 0.07
N SER A 448 -1.16 -1.26 0.88
CA SER A 448 -2.39 -0.74 1.49
C SER A 448 -3.24 0.08 0.53
N GLY A 449 -2.64 0.85 -0.37
CA GLY A 449 -3.37 1.55 -1.44
C GLY A 449 -4.00 0.60 -2.44
N SER A 450 -3.35 -0.54 -2.72
CA SER A 450 -3.90 -1.58 -3.58
C SER A 450 -4.93 -2.47 -2.88
N VAL A 451 -4.85 -2.63 -1.54
CA VAL A 451 -5.84 -3.40 -0.75
C VAL A 451 -7.16 -2.66 -0.65
N SER A 452 -7.17 -1.33 -0.51
CA SER A 452 -8.42 -0.55 -0.54
C SER A 452 -9.08 -0.56 -1.93
N LEU A 453 -8.30 -0.61 -3.01
CA LEU A 453 -8.81 -0.77 -4.37
C LEU A 453 -9.32 -2.20 -4.66
N ALA A 454 -8.69 -3.22 -4.09
CA ALA A 454 -9.17 -4.60 -4.21
C ALA A 454 -10.46 -4.84 -3.39
N THR A 455 -10.60 -4.19 -2.24
CA THR A 455 -11.82 -4.26 -1.42
C THR A 455 -12.98 -3.52 -2.09
N ALA A 456 -12.71 -2.39 -2.76
CA ALA A 456 -13.72 -1.71 -3.56
C ALA A 456 -14.16 -2.54 -4.79
N ALA A 457 -13.25 -3.28 -5.42
CA ALA A 457 -13.57 -4.19 -6.51
C ALA A 457 -14.28 -5.46 -6.04
N SER A 458 -13.96 -5.99 -4.86
CA SER A 458 -14.67 -7.16 -4.27
C SER A 458 -16.06 -6.79 -3.76
N ASN A 459 -16.24 -5.60 -3.23
CA ASN A 459 -17.56 -5.09 -2.84
C ASN A 459 -18.46 -4.76 -4.06
N GLN A 460 -17.87 -4.50 -5.23
CA GLN A 460 -18.66 -4.36 -6.47
C GLN A 460 -19.19 -5.69 -6.99
N LEU A 461 -18.60 -6.82 -6.61
CA LEU A 461 -19.12 -8.15 -6.96
C LEU A 461 -20.31 -8.59 -6.09
N SER A 462 -20.50 -7.99 -4.90
CA SER A 462 -21.66 -8.27 -4.03
C SER A 462 -22.87 -7.37 -4.30
N LEU A 463 -22.78 -6.40 -5.21
CA LEU A 463 -23.84 -5.43 -5.52
C LEU A 463 -24.68 -5.81 -6.76
N PHE A 464 -24.46 -7.00 -7.31
CA PHE A 464 -25.28 -7.52 -8.43
C PHE A 464 -26.19 -8.69 -8.03
N ASP A 465 -26.37 -8.95 -6.71
CA ASP A 465 -27.44 -9.82 -6.20
C ASP A 465 -28.57 -8.93 -5.66
N GLY A 466 -29.53 -8.65 -6.54
CA GLY A 466 -30.79 -7.95 -6.30
C GLY A 466 -31.46 -7.55 -7.58
#